data_bf0cbc5d62a2c9373035afecea9a0830
#
_entry.id   bf0cbc5d62a2c9373035afecea9a0830
#
_cell.length_a   1.000
_cell.length_b   1.000
_cell.length_c   1.000
_cell.angle_alpha   90.00
_cell.angle_beta   90.00
_cell.angle_gamma   90.00
#
_symmetry.space_group_name_H-M   'P 1'
#
loop_
_entity.id
_entity.type
_entity.pdbx_description
1 polymer ?
#
loop_
_entity_poly.entity_id
_entity_poly.type
_entity_poly.pdbx_seq_one_letter_code
_entity_poly.pdbx_strand_id
1 'polypeptide(L)'
;MLPVAVVISGRGSNMEAICRAARQPGSRYQVVRVIADRETAGGLARAAALGVPTSIVPVKSFPDRSSFDAALARELEASGAGLVALAGFMRILSAEFVQRFAGKLLNIHPSLLPKYKGLDTHARAIAAGDTHHGASVHYVTAELDGGPVIMQGRLRLRAGDTPETVSARVHALEHIIYPHVCALIACGRIDWRHGTVYFDGEPLAAPLIEENDAAA
;
A
#
# COMPACT_ATOMS: atom_id res chain seq x y z
N MET A 1 6.59 19.33 -3.14
CA MET A 1 6.68 17.88 -2.79
C MET A 1 5.28 17.40 -2.41
N LEU A 2 4.88 16.23 -2.90
CA LEU A 2 3.58 15.62 -2.55
C LEU A 2 3.62 15.16 -1.08
N PRO A 3 2.72 15.64 -0.20
CA PRO A 3 2.63 15.13 1.16
C PRO A 3 1.90 13.77 1.17
N VAL A 4 2.52 12.77 1.81
CA VAL A 4 2.01 11.40 1.90
C VAL A 4 1.74 11.05 3.36
N ALA A 5 0.55 10.54 3.68
CA ALA A 5 0.30 9.86 4.95
C ALA A 5 0.39 8.34 4.75
N VAL A 6 0.92 7.63 5.73
CA VAL A 6 0.99 6.17 5.70
C VAL A 6 0.18 5.61 6.86
N VAL A 7 -0.77 4.72 6.57
CA VAL A 7 -1.63 4.08 7.58
C VAL A 7 -1.20 2.63 7.78
N ILE A 8 -1.02 2.22 9.04
CA ILE A 8 -0.46 0.91 9.41
C ILE A 8 -1.29 0.23 10.49
N SER A 9 -1.21 -1.12 10.58
CA SER A 9 -1.72 -1.90 11.73
C SER A 9 -0.64 -2.72 12.44
N GLY A 10 0.55 -2.89 11.85
CA GLY A 10 1.53 -3.87 12.31
C GLY A 10 2.99 -3.38 12.32
N ARG A 11 3.90 -4.22 11.84
CA ARG A 11 5.36 -4.02 11.89
C ARG A 11 5.85 -2.80 11.10
N GLY A 12 5.15 -2.39 10.04
CA GLY A 12 5.43 -1.19 9.27
C GLY A 12 6.63 -1.28 8.33
N SER A 13 6.97 -2.47 7.79
CA SER A 13 8.10 -2.62 6.85
C SER A 13 7.87 -1.84 5.55
N ASN A 14 6.68 -1.92 4.96
CA ASN A 14 6.31 -1.13 3.78
C ASN A 14 6.32 0.39 4.08
N MET A 15 5.82 0.80 5.24
CA MET A 15 5.89 2.19 5.70
C MET A 15 7.36 2.65 5.78
N GLU A 16 8.23 1.82 6.35
CA GLU A 16 9.67 2.14 6.45
C GLU A 16 10.31 2.29 5.07
N ALA A 17 9.98 1.42 4.11
CA ALA A 17 10.45 1.52 2.73
C ALA A 17 10.02 2.83 2.06
N ILE A 18 8.75 3.22 2.20
CA ILE A 18 8.22 4.49 1.70
C ILE A 18 8.94 5.69 2.35
N CYS A 19 9.12 5.67 3.68
CA CYS A 19 9.82 6.74 4.39
C CYS A 19 11.30 6.89 3.98
N ARG A 20 12.00 5.77 3.78
CA ARG A 20 13.41 5.78 3.34
C ARG A 20 13.54 6.32 1.90
N ALA A 21 12.66 5.91 1.00
CA ALA A 21 12.65 6.39 -0.37
C ALA A 21 12.29 7.89 -0.45
N ALA A 22 11.38 8.38 0.41
CA ALA A 22 11.03 9.79 0.50
C ALA A 22 12.23 10.70 0.85
N ARG A 23 13.28 10.14 1.46
CA ARG A 23 14.49 10.87 1.88
C ARG A 23 15.64 10.82 0.86
N GLN A 24 15.48 10.06 -0.20
CA GLN A 24 16.50 10.01 -1.24
C GLN A 24 16.61 11.34 -1.97
N PRO A 25 17.81 11.75 -2.36
CA PRO A 25 17.98 12.93 -3.20
C PRO A 25 17.08 12.87 -4.44
N GLY A 26 16.41 13.96 -4.74
CA GLY A 26 15.49 14.04 -5.89
C GLY A 26 14.09 13.51 -5.65
N SER A 27 13.75 13.00 -4.46
CA SER A 27 12.38 12.62 -4.14
C SER A 27 11.42 13.78 -4.34
N ARG A 28 10.26 13.49 -4.93
CA ARG A 28 9.18 14.45 -5.16
C ARG A 28 8.04 14.32 -4.14
N TYR A 29 8.14 13.40 -3.17
CA TYR A 29 7.19 13.26 -2.08
C TYR A 29 7.88 13.26 -0.71
N GLN A 30 7.12 13.55 0.32
CA GLN A 30 7.56 13.46 1.71
C GLN A 30 6.48 12.76 2.54
N VAL A 31 6.89 11.93 3.51
CA VAL A 31 5.95 11.36 4.47
C VAL A 31 5.72 12.37 5.60
N VAL A 32 4.50 12.88 5.69
CA VAL A 32 4.10 13.91 6.67
C VAL A 32 3.50 13.32 7.94
N ARG A 33 2.95 12.10 7.87
CA ARG A 33 2.33 11.43 9.01
C ARG A 33 2.33 9.92 8.83
N VAL A 34 2.58 9.20 9.92
CA VAL A 34 2.30 7.77 10.04
C VAL A 34 1.18 7.60 11.06
N ILE A 35 0.08 6.96 10.67
CA ILE A 35 -1.11 6.76 11.50
C ILE A 35 -1.27 5.27 11.77
N ALA A 36 -1.41 4.88 13.04
CA ALA A 36 -1.68 3.50 13.41
C ALA A 36 -3.10 3.31 13.96
N ASP A 37 -3.70 2.14 13.68
CA ASP A 37 -5.01 1.77 14.21
C ASP A 37 -4.93 1.19 15.66
N ARG A 38 -3.72 1.11 16.22
CA ARG A 38 -3.45 0.59 17.57
C ARG A 38 -2.09 1.06 18.10
N GLU A 39 -2.01 1.18 19.42
CA GLU A 39 -0.78 1.60 20.12
C GLU A 39 0.37 0.60 19.98
N THR A 40 0.03 -0.69 19.86
CA THR A 40 1.00 -1.78 19.79
C THR A 40 1.61 -1.98 18.40
N ALA A 41 1.30 -1.10 17.43
CA ALA A 41 1.88 -1.18 16.10
C ALA A 41 3.39 -0.88 16.12
N GLY A 42 4.22 -1.88 15.88
CA GLY A 42 5.69 -1.74 15.90
C GLY A 42 6.24 -0.73 14.88
N GLY A 43 5.45 -0.41 13.85
CA GLY A 43 5.77 0.62 12.88
C GLY A 43 5.84 2.03 13.46
N LEU A 44 5.15 2.31 14.58
CA LEU A 44 5.23 3.61 15.26
C LEU A 44 6.66 3.94 15.73
N ALA A 45 7.33 2.98 16.38
CA ALA A 45 8.71 3.13 16.81
C ALA A 45 9.67 3.34 15.64
N ARG A 46 9.44 2.61 14.53
CA ARG A 46 10.23 2.77 13.28
C ARG A 46 10.03 4.16 12.66
N ALA A 47 8.79 4.65 12.60
CA ALA A 47 8.48 5.99 12.09
C ALA A 47 9.14 7.08 12.94
N ALA A 48 9.06 6.96 14.27
CA ALA A 48 9.72 7.88 15.21
C ALA A 48 11.24 7.89 15.03
N ALA A 49 11.87 6.71 14.91
CA ALA A 49 13.31 6.60 14.62
C ALA A 49 13.71 7.23 13.29
N LEU A 50 12.79 7.28 12.33
CA LEU A 50 12.93 8.02 11.08
C LEU A 50 12.51 9.50 11.22
N GLY A 51 12.22 10.04 12.41
CA GLY A 51 11.79 11.43 12.62
C GLY A 51 10.50 11.81 11.88
N VAL A 52 9.65 10.83 11.57
CA VAL A 52 8.34 11.08 10.94
C VAL A 52 7.30 11.22 12.04
N PRO A 53 6.48 12.30 12.04
CA PRO A 53 5.40 12.48 13.00
C PRO A 53 4.43 11.28 12.97
N THR A 54 4.02 10.84 14.16
CA THR A 54 3.10 9.70 14.32
C THR A 54 1.82 10.12 15.02
N SER A 55 0.73 9.43 14.74
CA SER A 55 -0.52 9.51 15.49
C SER A 55 -1.20 8.15 15.57
N ILE A 56 -2.14 8.04 16.50
CA ILE A 56 -2.85 6.78 16.75
C ILE A 56 -4.34 7.08 16.74
N VAL A 57 -5.06 6.31 15.94
CA VAL A 57 -6.52 6.27 15.94
C VAL A 57 -6.93 4.88 16.39
N PRO A 58 -7.02 4.61 17.71
CA PRO A 58 -7.14 3.25 18.22
C PRO A 58 -8.55 2.75 17.97
N VAL A 59 -8.68 1.73 17.09
CA VAL A 59 -9.99 1.20 16.68
C VAL A 59 -10.88 0.76 17.86
N LYS A 60 -10.26 0.30 18.95
CA LYS A 60 -10.97 -0.12 20.17
C LYS A 60 -11.66 1.03 20.92
N SER A 61 -11.31 2.28 20.63
CA SER A 61 -11.91 3.47 21.24
C SER A 61 -13.20 3.92 20.56
N PHE A 62 -13.61 3.22 19.50
CA PHE A 62 -14.81 3.56 18.75
C PHE A 62 -15.86 2.45 18.83
N PRO A 63 -17.15 2.78 18.97
CA PRO A 63 -18.21 1.80 19.09
C PRO A 63 -18.48 1.04 17.79
N ASP A 64 -18.16 1.64 16.64
CA ASP A 64 -18.44 1.11 15.32
C ASP A 64 -17.43 1.57 14.27
N ARG A 65 -17.51 0.97 13.09
CA ARG A 65 -16.63 1.29 11.96
C ARG A 65 -16.80 2.73 11.47
N SER A 66 -18.01 3.25 11.44
CA SER A 66 -18.28 4.59 10.91
C SER A 66 -17.61 5.67 11.74
N SER A 67 -17.69 5.58 13.08
CA SER A 67 -17.01 6.52 13.99
C SER A 67 -15.50 6.40 13.93
N PHE A 68 -14.95 5.20 13.76
CA PHE A 68 -13.52 4.99 13.52
C PHE A 68 -13.10 5.64 12.18
N ASP A 69 -13.80 5.35 11.10
CA ASP A 69 -13.51 5.90 9.76
C ASP A 69 -13.58 7.44 9.78
N ALA A 70 -14.57 8.02 10.46
CA ALA A 70 -14.67 9.47 10.62
C ALA A 70 -13.48 10.07 11.39
N ALA A 71 -12.99 9.38 12.42
CA ALA A 71 -11.80 9.82 13.17
C ALA A 71 -10.53 9.69 12.33
N LEU A 72 -10.36 8.59 11.61
CA LEU A 72 -9.24 8.38 10.70
C LEU A 72 -9.24 9.44 9.58
N ALA A 73 -10.41 9.75 9.02
CA ALA A 73 -10.53 10.78 7.99
C ALA A 73 -10.09 12.16 8.50
N ARG A 74 -10.54 12.56 9.70
CA ARG A 74 -10.11 13.82 10.32
C ARG A 74 -8.59 13.89 10.54
N GLU A 75 -7.99 12.79 10.98
CA GLU A 75 -6.54 12.73 11.19
C GLU A 75 -5.76 12.83 9.88
N LEU A 76 -6.24 12.17 8.82
CA LEU A 76 -5.67 12.26 7.48
C LEU A 76 -5.75 13.68 6.91
N GLU A 77 -6.90 14.33 7.04
CA GLU A 77 -7.09 15.72 6.59
C GLU A 77 -6.23 16.70 7.38
N ALA A 78 -6.16 16.55 8.71
CA ALA A 78 -5.32 17.37 9.56
C ALA A 78 -3.82 17.21 9.23
N SER A 79 -3.40 16.06 8.68
CA SER A 79 -2.04 15.84 8.22
C SER A 79 -1.66 16.62 6.97
N GLY A 80 -2.64 17.13 6.22
CA GLY A 80 -2.45 17.79 4.93
C GLY A 80 -2.00 16.84 3.80
N ALA A 81 -2.18 15.52 3.96
CA ALA A 81 -1.74 14.55 2.97
C ALA A 81 -2.53 14.66 1.65
N GLY A 82 -1.81 14.74 0.54
CA GLY A 82 -2.37 14.64 -0.81
C GLY A 82 -2.49 13.20 -1.32
N LEU A 83 -1.77 12.27 -0.68
CA LEU A 83 -1.80 10.84 -0.98
C LEU A 83 -1.79 10.04 0.33
N VAL A 84 -2.53 8.95 0.38
CA VAL A 84 -2.62 8.05 1.54
C VAL A 84 -2.20 6.65 1.10
N ALA A 85 -1.19 6.08 1.76
CA ALA A 85 -0.71 4.72 1.53
C ALA A 85 -1.13 3.80 2.67
N LEU A 86 -1.98 2.81 2.40
CA LEU A 86 -2.31 1.74 3.33
C LEU A 86 -1.20 0.68 3.29
N ALA A 87 -0.37 0.62 4.33
CA ALA A 87 0.81 -0.25 4.37
C ALA A 87 0.68 -1.33 5.43
N GLY A 88 0.02 -2.42 5.07
CA GLY A 88 -0.34 -3.48 6.02
C GLY A 88 -1.43 -3.03 7.00
N PHE A 89 -2.37 -2.24 6.52
CA PHE A 89 -3.55 -1.85 7.25
C PHE A 89 -4.63 -2.93 7.13
N MET A 90 -5.05 -3.50 8.26
CA MET A 90 -5.86 -4.72 8.31
C MET A 90 -7.36 -4.45 8.56
N ARG A 91 -7.86 -3.31 8.09
CA ARG A 91 -9.27 -2.94 8.26
C ARG A 91 -9.94 -2.71 6.91
N ILE A 92 -11.20 -3.11 6.83
CA ILE A 92 -12.06 -2.78 5.69
C ILE A 92 -12.69 -1.41 5.99
N LEU A 93 -12.35 -0.44 5.19
CA LEU A 93 -12.90 0.93 5.24
C LEU A 93 -14.31 0.96 4.64
N SER A 94 -15.14 1.89 5.09
CA SER A 94 -16.48 2.06 4.54
C SER A 94 -16.43 2.62 3.11
N ALA A 95 -17.49 2.38 2.33
CA ALA A 95 -17.61 2.95 0.99
C ALA A 95 -17.59 4.49 1.02
N GLU A 96 -18.19 5.10 2.04
CA GLU A 96 -18.18 6.55 2.26
C GLU A 96 -16.76 7.09 2.47
N PHE A 97 -15.95 6.42 3.34
CA PHE A 97 -14.56 6.78 3.52
C PHE A 97 -13.76 6.67 2.22
N VAL A 98 -13.91 5.57 1.50
CA VAL A 98 -13.22 5.34 0.22
C VAL A 98 -13.59 6.40 -0.81
N GLN A 99 -14.88 6.74 -0.90
CA GLN A 99 -15.37 7.81 -1.78
C GLN A 99 -14.75 9.18 -1.44
N ARG A 100 -14.62 9.51 -0.15
CA ARG A 100 -14.01 10.77 0.33
C ARG A 100 -12.55 10.90 -0.09
N PHE A 101 -11.82 9.79 -0.17
CA PHE A 101 -10.42 9.74 -0.58
C PHE A 101 -10.20 9.14 -1.97
N ALA A 102 -11.23 9.15 -2.83
CA ALA A 102 -11.14 8.62 -4.18
C ALA A 102 -9.98 9.25 -4.96
N GLY A 103 -9.17 8.41 -5.62
CA GLY A 103 -7.96 8.83 -6.34
C GLY A 103 -6.77 9.25 -5.47
N LYS A 104 -6.89 9.14 -4.14
CA LYS A 104 -5.81 9.48 -3.19
C LYS A 104 -5.43 8.33 -2.26
N LEU A 105 -6.14 7.21 -2.31
CA LEU A 105 -5.97 6.09 -1.39
C LEU A 105 -5.37 4.90 -2.14
N LEU A 106 -4.16 4.51 -1.75
CA LEU A 106 -3.45 3.35 -2.28
C LEU A 106 -3.44 2.21 -1.27
N ASN A 107 -3.40 1.00 -1.79
CA ASN A 107 -3.10 -0.20 -1.00
C ASN A 107 -2.06 -1.07 -1.70
N ILE A 108 -1.32 -1.84 -0.92
CA ILE A 108 -0.47 -2.92 -1.42
C ILE A 108 -1.07 -4.25 -1.00
N HIS A 109 -1.24 -5.15 -1.95
CA HIS A 109 -1.83 -6.46 -1.74
C HIS A 109 -0.85 -7.55 -2.19
N PRO A 110 -0.60 -8.58 -1.37
CA PRO A 110 0.44 -9.59 -1.63
C PRO A 110 -0.01 -10.66 -2.62
N SER A 111 -0.53 -10.27 -3.79
CA SER A 111 -0.83 -11.13 -4.92
C SER A 111 -0.76 -10.37 -6.25
N LEU A 112 -0.74 -11.09 -7.36
CA LEU A 112 -0.92 -10.54 -8.71
C LEU A 112 -2.41 -10.38 -8.99
N LEU A 113 -3.01 -9.28 -8.54
CA LEU A 113 -4.43 -8.99 -8.77
C LEU A 113 -4.77 -9.04 -10.27
N PRO A 114 -5.97 -9.53 -10.65
CA PRO A 114 -7.13 -9.82 -9.80
C PRO A 114 -7.12 -11.19 -9.11
N LYS A 115 -6.03 -11.99 -9.22
CA LYS A 115 -5.92 -13.27 -8.53
C LYS A 115 -5.78 -13.06 -7.02
N TYR A 116 -6.38 -13.96 -6.24
CA TYR A 116 -6.19 -14.08 -4.79
C TYR A 116 -6.48 -12.79 -3.99
N LYS A 117 -7.63 -12.14 -4.24
CA LYS A 117 -8.16 -11.11 -3.34
C LYS A 117 -8.31 -11.68 -1.92
N GLY A 118 -8.16 -10.85 -0.89
CA GLY A 118 -8.29 -11.24 0.51
C GLY A 118 -7.06 -11.94 1.08
N LEU A 119 -7.25 -12.91 1.96
CA LEU A 119 -6.21 -13.53 2.78
C LEU A 119 -5.56 -14.76 2.12
N ASP A 120 -4.47 -15.24 2.73
CA ASP A 120 -3.76 -16.50 2.42
C ASP A 120 -3.25 -16.60 0.97
N THR A 121 -2.89 -15.47 0.38
CA THR A 121 -2.55 -15.35 -1.04
C THR A 121 -1.40 -16.26 -1.45
N HIS A 122 -0.34 -16.37 -0.64
CA HIS A 122 0.84 -17.20 -0.91
C HIS A 122 0.49 -18.68 -0.94
N ALA A 123 -0.23 -19.16 0.10
CA ALA A 123 -0.66 -20.55 0.17
C ALA A 123 -1.58 -20.92 -1.00
N ARG A 124 -2.50 -20.01 -1.35
CA ARG A 124 -3.43 -20.20 -2.47
C ARG A 124 -2.71 -20.26 -3.82
N ALA A 125 -1.71 -19.42 -4.07
CA ALA A 125 -0.93 -19.42 -5.29
C ALA A 125 -0.08 -20.69 -5.43
N ILE A 126 0.55 -21.16 -4.34
CA ILE A 126 1.29 -22.42 -4.30
C ILE A 126 0.36 -23.61 -4.58
N ALA A 127 -0.77 -23.67 -3.87
CA ALA A 127 -1.75 -24.76 -4.03
C ALA A 127 -2.37 -24.80 -5.44
N ALA A 128 -2.50 -23.67 -6.11
CA ALA A 128 -2.97 -23.59 -7.51
C ALA A 128 -1.91 -24.00 -8.53
N GLY A 129 -0.64 -24.21 -8.12
CA GLY A 129 0.46 -24.52 -9.04
C GLY A 129 0.82 -23.36 -9.96
N ASP A 130 0.58 -22.12 -9.54
CA ASP A 130 0.95 -20.94 -10.32
C ASP A 130 2.47 -20.91 -10.54
N THR A 131 2.90 -20.47 -11.70
CA THR A 131 4.33 -20.34 -12.02
C THR A 131 4.91 -19.02 -11.50
N HIS A 132 4.06 -18.01 -11.28
CA HIS A 132 4.44 -16.68 -10.80
C HIS A 132 3.50 -16.23 -9.69
N HIS A 133 4.04 -15.43 -8.79
CA HIS A 133 3.31 -14.75 -7.73
C HIS A 133 3.93 -13.38 -7.48
N GLY A 134 3.38 -12.57 -6.56
CA GLY A 134 3.95 -11.26 -6.29
C GLY A 134 3.04 -10.36 -5.46
N ALA A 135 3.16 -9.06 -5.70
CA ALA A 135 2.35 -8.04 -5.05
C ALA A 135 1.79 -7.04 -6.06
N SER A 136 0.71 -6.37 -5.70
CA SER A 136 0.07 -5.32 -6.51
C SER A 136 -0.11 -4.05 -5.69
N VAL A 137 0.31 -2.90 -6.23
CA VAL A 137 -0.10 -1.59 -5.75
C VAL A 137 -1.28 -1.13 -6.58
N HIS A 138 -2.38 -0.78 -5.91
CA HIS A 138 -3.62 -0.40 -6.57
C HIS A 138 -4.29 0.77 -5.85
N TYR A 139 -5.14 1.51 -6.56
CA TYR A 139 -6.07 2.42 -5.91
C TYR A 139 -7.14 1.64 -5.16
N VAL A 140 -7.56 2.17 -4.01
CA VAL A 140 -8.62 1.55 -3.21
C VAL A 140 -9.99 2.02 -3.73
N THR A 141 -10.88 1.06 -3.92
CA THR A 141 -12.30 1.25 -4.23
C THR A 141 -13.16 0.58 -3.15
N ALA A 142 -14.48 0.73 -3.25
CA ALA A 142 -15.40 0.08 -2.32
C ALA A 142 -15.36 -1.47 -2.40
N GLU A 143 -14.91 -2.02 -3.52
CA GLU A 143 -14.71 -3.46 -3.68
C GLU A 143 -13.37 -3.85 -3.06
N LEU A 144 -13.36 -4.88 -2.21
CA LEU A 144 -12.15 -5.41 -1.58
C LEU A 144 -11.15 -5.86 -2.64
N ASP A 145 -9.94 -5.28 -2.62
CA ASP A 145 -8.85 -5.50 -3.57
C ASP A 145 -9.30 -5.45 -5.05
N GLY A 146 -10.35 -4.67 -5.33
CA GLY A 146 -11.01 -4.57 -6.64
C GLY A 146 -10.66 -3.32 -7.44
N GLY A 147 -9.91 -2.39 -6.86
CA GLY A 147 -9.53 -1.15 -7.54
C GLY A 147 -8.47 -1.35 -8.61
N PRO A 148 -8.32 -0.39 -9.53
CA PRO A 148 -7.39 -0.51 -10.66
C PRO A 148 -5.96 -0.59 -10.17
N VAL A 149 -5.25 -1.59 -10.71
CA VAL A 149 -3.85 -1.89 -10.38
C VAL A 149 -2.94 -0.95 -11.15
N ILE A 150 -1.98 -0.35 -10.45
CA ILE A 150 -1.00 0.57 -11.03
C ILE A 150 0.27 -0.20 -11.42
N MET A 151 0.80 -0.96 -10.46
CA MET A 151 2.07 -1.68 -10.64
C MET A 151 2.02 -3.02 -9.93
N GLN A 152 2.65 -4.02 -10.55
CA GLN A 152 2.86 -5.34 -9.95
C GLN A 152 4.33 -5.66 -9.86
N GLY A 153 4.76 -6.18 -8.70
CA GLY A 153 6.02 -6.86 -8.55
C GLY A 153 5.81 -8.35 -8.77
N ARG A 154 6.58 -8.97 -9.67
CA ARG A 154 6.43 -10.37 -10.06
C ARG A 154 7.67 -11.18 -9.75
N LEU A 155 7.51 -12.35 -9.18
CA LEU A 155 8.56 -13.34 -8.94
C LEU A 155 8.11 -14.73 -9.42
N ARG A 156 9.07 -15.58 -9.75
CA ARG A 156 8.82 -16.97 -10.09
C ARG A 156 8.68 -17.82 -8.83
N LEU A 157 7.63 -18.66 -8.76
CA LEU A 157 7.53 -19.70 -7.74
C LEU A 157 8.49 -20.86 -8.06
N ARG A 158 9.08 -21.43 -7.03
CA ARG A 158 10.10 -22.48 -7.13
C ARG A 158 9.59 -23.79 -6.54
N ALA A 159 10.10 -24.90 -7.00
CA ALA A 159 9.83 -26.19 -6.37
C ALA A 159 10.31 -26.15 -4.90
N GLY A 160 9.44 -26.58 -3.99
CA GLY A 160 9.72 -26.55 -2.54
C GLY A 160 9.43 -25.21 -1.85
N ASP A 161 8.90 -24.21 -2.56
CA ASP A 161 8.44 -22.98 -1.89
C ASP A 161 7.36 -23.25 -0.84
N THR A 162 7.48 -22.58 0.29
CA THR A 162 6.45 -22.51 1.34
C THR A 162 5.83 -21.12 1.39
N PRO A 163 4.66 -20.95 2.00
CA PRO A 163 4.07 -19.63 2.17
C PRO A 163 5.04 -18.60 2.82
N GLU A 164 5.90 -19.06 3.75
CA GLU A 164 6.87 -18.22 4.46
C GLU A 164 7.99 -17.76 3.52
N THR A 165 8.57 -18.69 2.71
CA THR A 165 9.65 -18.33 1.77
C THR A 165 9.15 -17.41 0.67
N VAL A 166 7.94 -17.65 0.17
CA VAL A 166 7.29 -16.79 -0.81
C VAL A 166 6.98 -15.41 -0.20
N SER A 167 6.42 -15.37 1.02
CA SER A 167 6.12 -14.13 1.73
C SER A 167 7.35 -13.24 1.88
N ALA A 168 8.50 -13.81 2.26
CA ALA A 168 9.74 -13.04 2.40
C ALA A 168 10.18 -12.38 1.08
N ARG A 169 10.10 -13.12 -0.04
CA ARG A 169 10.44 -12.61 -1.37
C ARG A 169 9.42 -11.59 -1.88
N VAL A 170 8.12 -11.81 -1.62
CA VAL A 170 7.06 -10.85 -1.97
C VAL A 170 7.24 -9.55 -1.19
N HIS A 171 7.55 -9.60 0.12
CA HIS A 171 7.85 -8.40 0.90
C HIS A 171 9.02 -7.58 0.32
N ALA A 172 10.06 -8.24 -0.20
CA ALA A 172 11.16 -7.52 -0.87
C ALA A 172 10.68 -6.77 -2.12
N LEU A 173 9.80 -7.37 -2.91
CA LEU A 173 9.15 -6.69 -4.05
C LEU A 173 8.26 -5.52 -3.61
N GLU A 174 7.47 -5.70 -2.56
CA GLU A 174 6.62 -4.64 -2.00
C GLU A 174 7.45 -3.40 -1.63
N HIS A 175 8.63 -3.60 -1.03
CA HIS A 175 9.53 -2.51 -0.64
C HIS A 175 10.14 -1.76 -1.84
N ILE A 176 10.07 -2.33 -3.04
CA ILE A 176 10.48 -1.69 -4.30
C ILE A 176 9.30 -0.97 -4.94
N ILE A 177 8.21 -1.70 -5.20
CA ILE A 177 7.12 -1.18 -6.02
C ILE A 177 6.27 -0.12 -5.31
N TYR A 178 6.10 -0.20 -3.99
CA TYR A 178 5.26 0.76 -3.29
C TYR A 178 5.87 2.17 -3.25
N PRO A 179 7.15 2.35 -2.85
CA PRO A 179 7.81 3.64 -2.98
C PRO A 179 7.88 4.14 -4.42
N HIS A 180 8.08 3.23 -5.40
CA HIS A 180 8.13 3.58 -6.81
C HIS A 180 6.80 4.18 -7.30
N VAL A 181 5.66 3.56 -6.96
CA VAL A 181 4.33 4.12 -7.28
C VAL A 181 4.13 5.48 -6.61
N CYS A 182 4.50 5.65 -5.34
CA CYS A 182 4.43 6.96 -4.68
C CYS A 182 5.25 8.03 -5.44
N ALA A 183 6.43 7.67 -5.93
CA ALA A 183 7.28 8.57 -6.71
C ALA A 183 6.67 8.92 -8.08
N LEU A 184 6.11 7.94 -8.78
CA LEU A 184 5.44 8.16 -10.08
C LEU A 184 4.24 9.12 -9.95
N ILE A 185 3.43 8.95 -8.90
CA ILE A 185 2.30 9.85 -8.60
C ILE A 185 2.84 11.25 -8.27
N ALA A 186 3.87 11.35 -7.43
CA ALA A 186 4.46 12.62 -7.03
C ALA A 186 5.10 13.39 -8.20
N CYS A 187 5.54 12.68 -9.23
CA CYS A 187 6.07 13.26 -10.47
C CYS A 187 4.97 13.58 -11.50
N GLY A 188 3.70 13.29 -11.20
CA GLY A 188 2.58 13.48 -12.13
C GLY A 188 2.56 12.48 -13.30
N ARG A 189 3.34 11.40 -13.23
CA ARG A 189 3.35 10.36 -14.26
C ARG A 189 2.19 9.38 -14.14
N ILE A 190 1.72 9.14 -12.91
CA ILE A 190 0.48 8.40 -12.63
C ILE A 190 -0.58 9.41 -12.20
N ASP A 191 -1.75 9.32 -12.82
CA ASP A 191 -2.91 10.13 -12.50
C ASP A 191 -4.17 9.26 -12.45
N TRP A 192 -5.16 9.70 -11.67
CA TRP A 192 -6.47 9.07 -11.53
C TRP A 192 -7.54 10.00 -12.06
N ARG A 193 -8.28 9.56 -13.05
CA ARG A 193 -9.40 10.34 -13.62
C ARG A 193 -10.63 9.45 -13.79
N HIS A 194 -11.70 9.77 -13.06
CA HIS A 194 -12.99 9.09 -13.19
C HIS A 194 -12.92 7.55 -13.14
N GLY A 195 -12.09 7.00 -12.23
CA GLY A 195 -11.94 5.55 -12.08
C GLY A 195 -10.90 4.89 -12.99
N THR A 196 -10.26 5.65 -13.87
CA THR A 196 -9.22 5.18 -14.78
C THR A 196 -7.84 5.68 -14.33
N VAL A 197 -6.85 4.80 -14.37
CA VAL A 197 -5.44 5.16 -14.16
C VAL A 197 -4.82 5.56 -15.49
N TYR A 198 -4.06 6.64 -15.46
CA TYR A 198 -3.26 7.13 -16.59
C TYR A 198 -1.78 7.04 -16.23
N PHE A 199 -0.97 6.67 -17.20
CA PHE A 199 0.49 6.70 -17.12
C PHE A 199 1.03 7.57 -18.27
N ASP A 200 1.79 8.60 -17.93
CA ASP A 200 2.33 9.59 -18.86
C ASP A 200 1.27 10.22 -19.80
N GLY A 201 0.05 10.38 -19.28
CA GLY A 201 -1.08 10.98 -19.99
C GLY A 201 -1.97 10.01 -20.76
N GLU A 202 -1.57 8.75 -20.92
CA GLU A 202 -2.33 7.71 -21.62
C GLU A 202 -3.02 6.76 -20.63
N PRO A 203 -4.20 6.22 -20.95
CA PRO A 203 -4.86 5.21 -20.12
C PRO A 203 -3.96 4.00 -19.92
N LEU A 204 -3.78 3.57 -18.67
CA LEU A 204 -2.96 2.42 -18.33
C LEU A 204 -3.73 1.12 -18.66
N ALA A 205 -3.46 0.53 -19.82
CA ALA A 205 -4.15 -0.65 -20.32
C ALA A 205 -3.83 -1.93 -19.53
N ALA A 206 -2.63 -2.01 -18.93
CA ALA A 206 -2.19 -3.10 -18.07
C ALA A 206 -1.27 -2.53 -16.99
N PRO A 207 -1.15 -3.18 -15.80
CA PRO A 207 -0.24 -2.74 -14.76
C PRO A 207 1.21 -2.65 -15.24
N LEU A 208 1.95 -1.67 -14.72
CA LEU A 208 3.40 -1.65 -14.85
C LEU A 208 3.97 -2.88 -14.13
N ILE A 209 5.01 -3.50 -14.69
CA ILE A 209 5.60 -4.72 -14.13
C ILE A 209 7.03 -4.44 -13.67
N GLU A 210 7.32 -4.82 -12.43
CA GLU A 210 8.66 -4.94 -11.87
C GLU A 210 8.98 -6.42 -11.69
N GLU A 211 9.96 -6.93 -12.41
CA GLU A 211 10.40 -8.32 -12.28
C GLU A 211 11.63 -8.42 -11.39
N ASN A 212 11.59 -9.31 -10.42
CA ASN A 212 12.75 -9.61 -9.59
C ASN A 212 12.92 -11.11 -9.43
N ASP A 213 13.55 -11.73 -10.44
CA ASP A 213 13.97 -13.14 -10.39
C ASP A 213 15.27 -13.34 -9.57
N ALA A 214 15.93 -12.26 -9.18
CA ALA A 214 17.25 -12.28 -8.53
C ALA A 214 17.20 -12.39 -6.99
N ALA A 215 16.01 -12.40 -6.37
CA ALA A 215 15.90 -12.69 -4.93
C ALA A 215 16.14 -14.20 -4.69
N ALA A 216 17.43 -14.55 -4.70
CA ALA A 216 17.92 -15.87 -4.30
C ALA A 216 17.78 -16.10 -2.79
#